data_8f47a5d762b077404ebc0e598fda0c8c
#
_entry.id   8f47a5d762b077404ebc0e598fda0c8c
#
_cell.length_a   1.000
_cell.length_b   1.000
_cell.length_c   1.000
_cell.angle_alpha   90.00
_cell.angle_beta   90.00
_cell.angle_gamma   90.00
#
_symmetry.space_group_name_H-M   'P 1'
#
loop_
_entity.id
_entity.type
_entity.pdbx_description
1 polymer ?
#
loop_
_entity_poly.entity_id
_entity_poly.type
_entity_poly.pdbx_seq_one_letter_code
_entity_poly.pdbx_strand_id
1 'polypeptide(L)'
;MIREPNFQYPFLIGTIFLFAYLIVRIILWYIELSKYDKLRFIHFWKTKSVWAALKDAIADGLLHSSIFKKNLLLGYMHMSLAFGWFLLIVIGHLEVMVDRRSLNFPFYYAVFYRYYQPHPDFAGARVFGALMDLLLLIILSGVALAILKRIKKQIFGMKRTTKLKPFDKIALTSLWLIFPLRLLAESLSAAYYHNGSFMSNTLGAWFIQNVRVSAIYDLSWWLYSCSIGFFFIALPFSRYMHIPTEIVFIFLRHAGIMPKKYWNSYAQIQMYSCSRCGICLDACQLYEAGVSNVQSVYFLQYIRNNENVDKSLFGCLICGRCQEACPVHINLNDLRTALRIKASKPLTF
;
A
#
# COMPACT_ATOMS: atom_id res chain seq x y z
N MET A 1 38.84 -7.85 -5.98
CA MET A 1 37.99 -7.16 -5.02
C MET A 1 36.77 -6.64 -5.82
N ILE A 2 35.70 -7.43 -5.92
CA ILE A 2 34.49 -7.00 -6.57
C ILE A 2 33.93 -5.89 -5.68
N ARG A 3 33.90 -4.65 -6.18
CA ARG A 3 33.25 -3.54 -5.48
C ARG A 3 31.80 -3.99 -5.25
N GLU A 4 31.41 -4.16 -3.99
CA GLU A 4 29.98 -4.39 -3.70
C GLU A 4 29.22 -3.20 -4.26
N PRO A 5 28.30 -3.42 -5.17
CA PRO A 5 27.58 -2.33 -5.78
C PRO A 5 26.65 -1.72 -4.75
N ASN A 6 26.72 -0.41 -4.60
CA ASN A 6 25.98 0.36 -3.60
C ASN A 6 24.49 0.55 -3.96
N PHE A 7 23.94 -0.22 -4.89
CA PHE A 7 22.57 -0.06 -5.37
C PHE A 7 21.50 -0.36 -4.30
N GLN A 8 21.84 -1.07 -3.23
CA GLN A 8 20.92 -1.32 -2.11
C GLN A 8 20.60 -0.05 -1.29
N TYR A 9 21.42 1.01 -1.37
CA TYR A 9 21.25 2.22 -0.54
C TYR A 9 19.93 2.97 -0.79
N PRO A 10 19.42 3.20 -2.01
CA PRO A 10 18.13 3.85 -2.19
C PRO A 10 17.00 3.11 -1.48
N PHE A 11 16.97 1.77 -1.57
CA PHE A 11 16.02 0.93 -0.84
C PHE A 11 16.19 1.06 0.68
N LEU A 12 17.42 1.00 1.19
CA LEU A 12 17.72 1.11 2.62
C LEU A 12 17.28 2.47 3.18
N ILE A 13 17.67 3.56 2.51
CA ILE A 13 17.29 4.93 2.90
C ILE A 13 15.76 5.06 2.94
N GLY A 14 15.07 4.62 1.89
CA GLY A 14 13.61 4.65 1.84
C GLY A 14 12.94 3.84 2.94
N THR A 15 13.49 2.65 3.23
CA THR A 15 12.98 1.76 4.28
C THR A 15 13.16 2.36 5.68
N ILE A 16 14.37 2.84 6.01
CA ILE A 16 14.67 3.48 7.30
C ILE A 16 13.78 4.71 7.49
N PHE A 17 13.67 5.57 6.46
CA PHE A 17 12.80 6.73 6.50
C PHE A 17 11.35 6.35 6.77
N LEU A 18 10.80 5.36 6.05
CA LEU A 18 9.42 4.92 6.22
C LEU A 18 9.16 4.40 7.64
N PHE A 19 10.02 3.51 8.15
CA PHE A 19 9.84 2.97 9.50
C PHE A 19 9.98 4.05 10.57
N ALA A 20 10.96 4.93 10.47
CA ALA A 20 11.11 6.05 11.40
C ALA A 20 9.86 6.95 11.40
N TYR A 21 9.36 7.30 10.23
CA TYR A 21 8.13 8.09 10.10
C TYR A 21 6.92 7.39 10.72
N LEU A 22 6.71 6.09 10.41
CA LEU A 22 5.59 5.33 10.94
C LEU A 22 5.65 5.19 12.47
N ILE A 23 6.82 4.89 13.02
CA ILE A 23 7.01 4.79 14.48
C ILE A 23 6.65 6.11 15.15
N VAL A 24 7.19 7.23 14.66
CA VAL A 24 6.88 8.56 15.20
C VAL A 24 5.36 8.85 15.12
N ARG A 25 4.73 8.57 13.98
CA ARG A 25 3.29 8.81 13.80
C ARG A 25 2.42 7.94 14.72
N ILE A 26 2.74 6.67 14.85
CA ILE A 26 2.01 5.74 15.75
C ILE A 26 2.16 6.19 17.21
N ILE A 27 3.36 6.57 17.62
CA ILE A 27 3.60 7.09 18.99
C ILE A 27 2.77 8.36 19.22
N LEU A 28 2.79 9.34 18.31
CA LEU A 28 2.01 10.56 18.43
C LEU A 28 0.51 10.26 18.52
N TRP A 29 -0.02 9.40 17.64
CA TRP A 29 -1.42 9.00 17.72
C TRP A 29 -1.78 8.31 19.03
N TYR A 30 -0.89 7.45 19.56
CA TYR A 30 -1.11 6.80 20.84
C TYR A 30 -1.09 7.79 22.00
N ILE A 31 -0.19 8.77 21.99
CA ILE A 31 -0.11 9.81 23.03
C ILE A 31 -1.39 10.64 23.08
N GLU A 32 -1.95 11.00 21.92
CA GLU A 32 -3.18 11.79 21.79
C GLU A 32 -4.46 11.03 22.15
N LEU A 33 -4.44 9.69 22.28
CA LEU A 33 -5.59 8.92 22.72
C LEU A 33 -6.00 9.31 24.15
N SER A 34 -7.31 9.33 24.42
CA SER A 34 -7.81 9.53 25.78
C SER A 34 -7.33 8.42 26.74
N LYS A 35 -7.27 8.71 28.04
CA LYS A 35 -6.91 7.71 29.06
C LYS A 35 -7.76 6.43 28.95
N TYR A 36 -9.06 6.57 28.73
CA TYR A 36 -9.98 5.44 28.56
C TYR A 36 -9.68 4.64 27.30
N ASP A 37 -9.37 5.28 26.16
CA ASP A 37 -9.06 4.61 24.91
C ASP A 37 -7.71 3.87 25.01
N LYS A 38 -6.72 4.43 25.72
CA LYS A 38 -5.45 3.75 26.05
C LYS A 38 -5.67 2.50 26.89
N LEU A 39 -6.49 2.58 27.93
CA LEU A 39 -6.83 1.42 28.75
C LEU A 39 -7.56 0.34 27.94
N ARG A 40 -8.52 0.71 27.10
CA ARG A 40 -9.20 -0.22 26.19
C ARG A 40 -8.21 -0.90 25.24
N PHE A 41 -7.29 -0.15 24.67
CA PHE A 41 -6.28 -0.70 23.77
C PHE A 41 -5.31 -1.66 24.49
N ILE A 42 -4.89 -1.34 25.72
CA ILE A 42 -4.05 -2.24 26.52
C ILE A 42 -4.84 -3.51 26.90
N HIS A 43 -6.11 -3.37 27.31
CA HIS A 43 -6.95 -4.52 27.66
C HIS A 43 -7.24 -5.40 26.46
N PHE A 44 -7.43 -4.81 25.28
CA PHE A 44 -7.70 -5.52 24.02
C PHE A 44 -6.71 -6.66 23.76
N TRP A 45 -5.41 -6.46 23.99
CA TRP A 45 -4.37 -7.49 23.79
C TRP A 45 -4.53 -8.73 24.67
N LYS A 46 -5.33 -8.66 25.72
CA LYS A 46 -5.67 -9.78 26.62
C LYS A 46 -6.99 -10.46 26.24
N THR A 47 -7.67 -10.00 25.21
CA THR A 47 -9.00 -10.49 24.82
C THR A 47 -8.93 -11.36 23.55
N LYS A 48 -9.96 -12.17 23.32
CA LYS A 48 -10.12 -12.93 22.06
C LYS A 48 -10.34 -12.04 20.83
N SER A 49 -10.67 -10.74 21.03
CA SER A 49 -10.85 -9.78 19.94
C SER A 49 -9.58 -9.55 19.13
N VAL A 50 -8.39 -9.83 19.65
CA VAL A 50 -7.12 -9.80 18.90
C VAL A 50 -7.16 -10.75 17.71
N TRP A 51 -7.69 -11.96 17.89
CA TRP A 51 -7.78 -12.93 16.79
C TRP A 51 -8.78 -12.48 15.72
N ALA A 52 -9.87 -11.84 16.12
CA ALA A 52 -10.81 -11.22 15.17
C ALA A 52 -10.15 -10.07 14.40
N ALA A 53 -9.38 -9.22 15.07
CA ALA A 53 -8.63 -8.14 14.44
C ALA A 53 -7.57 -8.68 13.44
N LEU A 54 -6.83 -9.75 13.81
CA LEU A 54 -5.88 -10.40 12.91
C LEU A 54 -6.57 -11.00 11.69
N LYS A 55 -7.71 -11.68 11.89
CA LYS A 55 -8.52 -12.20 10.79
C LYS A 55 -8.96 -11.10 9.84
N ASP A 56 -9.48 -9.98 10.36
CA ASP A 56 -9.91 -8.86 9.55
C ASP A 56 -8.72 -8.15 8.87
N ALA A 57 -7.56 -8.05 9.54
CA ALA A 57 -6.36 -7.50 8.93
C ALA A 57 -5.87 -8.34 7.73
N ILE A 58 -5.99 -9.66 7.80
CA ILE A 58 -5.69 -10.54 6.67
C ILE A 58 -6.79 -10.43 5.61
N ALA A 59 -8.06 -10.54 6.00
CA ALA A 59 -9.18 -10.58 5.07
C ALA A 59 -9.37 -9.25 4.33
N ASP A 60 -9.30 -8.12 5.01
CA ASP A 60 -9.54 -6.79 4.42
C ASP A 60 -8.23 -6.06 4.08
N GLY A 61 -7.17 -6.20 4.89
CA GLY A 61 -5.89 -5.53 4.62
C GLY A 61 -5.05 -6.21 3.52
N LEU A 62 -5.04 -7.54 3.43
CA LEU A 62 -4.26 -8.26 2.42
C LEU A 62 -5.11 -8.82 1.28
N LEU A 63 -6.20 -9.52 1.59
CA LEU A 63 -7.06 -10.16 0.59
C LEU A 63 -8.12 -9.21 0.01
N HIS A 64 -8.36 -8.05 0.64
CA HIS A 64 -9.33 -7.04 0.21
C HIS A 64 -10.74 -7.58 0.01
N SER A 65 -11.20 -8.49 0.90
CA SER A 65 -12.49 -9.19 0.80
C SER A 65 -13.68 -8.23 0.70
N SER A 66 -13.67 -7.13 1.45
CA SER A 66 -14.70 -6.09 1.40
C SER A 66 -14.73 -5.35 0.06
N ILE A 67 -13.60 -5.19 -0.63
CA ILE A 67 -13.54 -4.62 -1.97
C ILE A 67 -14.05 -5.63 -3.01
N PHE A 68 -13.69 -6.91 -2.87
CA PHE A 68 -14.20 -7.98 -3.75
C PHE A 68 -15.72 -8.07 -3.76
N LYS A 69 -16.37 -7.97 -2.59
CA LYS A 69 -17.84 -7.98 -2.47
C LYS A 69 -18.50 -6.82 -3.21
N LYS A 70 -17.79 -5.71 -3.38
CA LYS A 70 -18.32 -4.50 -4.06
C LYS A 70 -17.95 -4.44 -5.54
N ASN A 71 -16.75 -4.90 -5.89
CA ASN A 71 -16.24 -4.88 -7.27
C ASN A 71 -15.13 -5.93 -7.42
N LEU A 72 -15.44 -7.00 -8.13
CA LEU A 72 -14.55 -8.17 -8.31
C LEU A 72 -13.20 -7.79 -8.93
N LEU A 73 -13.24 -7.01 -10.01
CA LEU A 73 -12.03 -6.63 -10.75
C LEU A 73 -11.14 -5.67 -9.93
N LEU A 74 -11.78 -4.74 -9.19
CA LEU A 74 -11.09 -3.86 -8.27
C LEU A 74 -10.49 -4.63 -7.09
N GLY A 75 -11.21 -5.62 -6.57
CA GLY A 75 -10.74 -6.51 -5.52
C GLY A 75 -9.52 -7.30 -5.95
N TYR A 76 -9.57 -7.94 -7.13
CA TYR A 76 -8.42 -8.67 -7.68
C TYR A 76 -7.18 -7.76 -7.88
N MET A 77 -7.37 -6.58 -8.47
CA MET A 77 -6.29 -5.61 -8.64
C MET A 77 -5.60 -5.25 -7.31
N HIS A 78 -6.39 -5.02 -6.24
CA HIS A 78 -5.83 -4.70 -4.93
C HIS A 78 -5.19 -5.92 -4.26
N MET A 79 -5.83 -7.07 -4.31
CA MET A 79 -5.31 -8.33 -3.73
C MET A 79 -4.01 -8.75 -4.41
N SER A 80 -3.95 -8.74 -5.74
CA SER A 80 -2.73 -9.12 -6.47
C SER A 80 -1.54 -8.22 -6.12
N LEU A 81 -1.76 -6.92 -5.91
CA LEU A 81 -0.71 -6.00 -5.49
C LEU A 81 -0.33 -6.18 -4.01
N ALA A 82 -1.30 -6.22 -3.10
CA ALA A 82 -1.03 -6.25 -1.65
C ALA A 82 -0.59 -7.65 -1.18
N PHE A 83 -1.40 -8.66 -1.44
CA PHE A 83 -1.12 -10.03 -1.01
C PHE A 83 -0.01 -10.66 -1.83
N GLY A 84 0.02 -10.40 -3.15
CA GLY A 84 1.10 -10.86 -4.01
C GLY A 84 2.45 -10.29 -3.55
N TRP A 85 2.53 -8.99 -3.25
CA TRP A 85 3.78 -8.39 -2.76
C TRP A 85 4.16 -8.90 -1.37
N PHE A 86 3.19 -9.06 -0.48
CA PHE A 86 3.42 -9.67 0.83
C PHE A 86 4.02 -11.08 0.70
N LEU A 87 3.41 -11.93 -0.14
CA LEU A 87 3.93 -13.28 -0.39
C LEU A 87 5.32 -13.26 -1.05
N LEU A 88 5.56 -12.34 -1.97
CA LEU A 88 6.87 -12.18 -2.61
C LEU A 88 7.97 -11.89 -1.58
N ILE A 89 7.67 -11.06 -0.57
CA ILE A 89 8.58 -10.77 0.55
C ILE A 89 8.78 -12.02 1.41
N VAL A 90 7.70 -12.67 1.82
CA VAL A 90 7.77 -13.85 2.70
C VAL A 90 8.52 -15.00 2.03
N ILE A 91 8.15 -15.34 0.79
CA ILE A 91 8.79 -16.44 0.05
C ILE A 91 10.25 -16.11 -0.25
N GLY A 92 10.57 -14.85 -0.60
CA GLY A 92 11.96 -14.42 -0.80
C GLY A 92 12.81 -14.53 0.47
N HIS A 93 12.27 -14.20 1.65
CA HIS A 93 12.98 -14.41 2.91
C HIS A 93 13.14 -15.91 3.24
N LEU A 94 12.12 -16.72 3.00
CA LEU A 94 12.20 -18.17 3.18
C LEU A 94 13.25 -18.79 2.24
N GLU A 95 13.33 -18.35 0.99
CA GLU A 95 14.34 -18.79 0.03
C GLU A 95 15.76 -18.53 0.56
N VAL A 96 16.03 -17.30 1.04
CA VAL A 96 17.32 -16.95 1.64
C VAL A 96 17.62 -17.78 2.90
N MET A 97 16.62 -17.97 3.76
CA MET A 97 16.78 -18.79 4.99
C MET A 97 17.18 -20.22 4.67
N VAL A 98 16.55 -20.83 3.67
CA VAL A 98 16.83 -22.19 3.26
C VAL A 98 18.21 -22.31 2.60
N ASP A 99 18.55 -21.39 1.68
CA ASP A 99 19.83 -21.34 1.01
C ASP A 99 20.99 -21.16 2.00
N ARG A 100 20.88 -20.17 2.88
CA ARG A 100 21.92 -19.82 3.86
C ARG A 100 21.94 -20.71 5.10
N ARG A 101 20.91 -21.50 5.31
CA ARG A 101 20.69 -22.29 6.55
C ARG A 101 20.83 -21.43 7.82
N SER A 102 20.45 -20.17 7.75
CA SER A 102 20.59 -19.18 8.81
C SER A 102 19.45 -18.17 8.77
N LEU A 103 19.05 -17.68 9.95
CA LEU A 103 18.14 -16.55 10.12
C LEU A 103 18.86 -15.19 10.12
N ASN A 104 20.20 -15.23 10.23
CA ASN A 104 20.99 -14.01 10.38
C ASN A 104 21.54 -13.56 9.01
N PHE A 105 20.78 -12.73 8.32
CA PHE A 105 21.21 -12.05 7.09
C PHE A 105 20.59 -10.64 7.02
N PRO A 106 21.23 -9.70 6.29
CA PRO A 106 20.68 -8.37 6.10
C PRO A 106 19.31 -8.45 5.40
N PHE A 107 18.30 -7.72 5.89
CA PHE A 107 16.93 -7.79 5.36
C PHE A 107 16.82 -7.43 3.87
N TYR A 108 17.72 -6.59 3.36
CA TYR A 108 17.77 -6.23 1.94
C TYR A 108 18.22 -7.40 1.05
N TYR A 109 18.88 -8.40 1.61
CA TYR A 109 19.42 -9.52 0.86
C TYR A 109 18.32 -10.30 0.13
N ALA A 110 17.17 -10.53 0.77
CA ALA A 110 16.03 -11.20 0.15
C ALA A 110 15.42 -10.40 -1.02
N VAL A 111 15.50 -9.07 -0.97
CA VAL A 111 14.98 -8.20 -2.04
C VAL A 111 15.84 -8.26 -3.30
N PHE A 112 17.15 -8.45 -3.12
CA PHE A 112 18.15 -8.48 -4.18
C PHE A 112 18.83 -9.85 -4.30
N TYR A 113 18.15 -10.91 -3.88
CA TYR A 113 18.73 -12.25 -3.74
C TYR A 113 19.41 -12.75 -5.01
N ARG A 114 18.76 -12.64 -6.18
CA ARG A 114 19.31 -13.08 -7.48
C ARG A 114 20.58 -12.35 -7.91
N TYR A 115 20.85 -11.18 -7.35
CA TYR A 115 22.12 -10.48 -7.54
C TYR A 115 23.21 -11.03 -6.64
N TYR A 116 22.91 -11.19 -5.32
CA TYR A 116 23.89 -11.63 -4.33
C TYR A 116 24.17 -13.14 -4.39
N GLN A 117 23.21 -13.92 -4.83
CA GLN A 117 23.31 -15.36 -5.01
C GLN A 117 22.99 -15.75 -6.47
N PRO A 118 23.97 -15.57 -7.37
CA PRO A 118 23.77 -15.86 -8.79
C PRO A 118 23.65 -17.36 -9.10
N HIS A 119 24.16 -18.24 -8.22
CA HIS A 119 24.12 -19.69 -8.39
C HIS A 119 23.54 -20.36 -7.14
N PRO A 120 22.19 -20.28 -6.92
CA PRO A 120 21.58 -20.93 -5.78
C PRO A 120 21.67 -22.47 -5.94
N ASP A 121 22.40 -23.11 -5.03
CA ASP A 121 22.60 -24.56 -5.02
C ASP A 121 22.05 -25.16 -3.72
N PHE A 122 20.72 -25.30 -3.65
CA PHE A 122 20.04 -25.95 -2.54
C PHE A 122 18.81 -26.74 -3.02
N ALA A 123 18.41 -27.74 -2.23
CA ALA A 123 17.22 -28.53 -2.51
C ALA A 123 15.98 -27.63 -2.50
N GLY A 124 15.29 -27.51 -3.63
CA GLY A 124 14.12 -26.66 -3.75
C GLY A 124 14.34 -25.31 -4.48
N ALA A 125 15.57 -24.95 -4.84
CA ALA A 125 15.87 -23.68 -5.55
C ALA A 125 14.98 -23.46 -6.78
N ARG A 126 14.70 -24.53 -7.56
CA ARG A 126 13.79 -24.47 -8.73
C ARG A 126 12.34 -24.17 -8.31
N VAL A 127 11.89 -24.72 -7.19
CA VAL A 127 10.52 -24.49 -6.68
C VAL A 127 10.36 -23.05 -6.20
N PHE A 128 11.34 -22.54 -5.44
CA PHE A 128 11.35 -21.14 -5.02
C PHE A 128 11.39 -20.20 -6.23
N GLY A 129 12.23 -20.46 -7.21
CA GLY A 129 12.29 -19.68 -8.44
C GLY A 129 10.95 -19.68 -9.18
N ALA A 130 10.28 -20.83 -9.32
CA ALA A 130 8.96 -20.92 -9.97
C ALA A 130 7.88 -20.16 -9.19
N LEU A 131 7.88 -20.24 -7.85
CA LEU A 131 6.96 -19.48 -7.01
C LEU A 131 7.19 -17.96 -7.13
N MET A 132 8.45 -17.52 -7.16
CA MET A 132 8.79 -16.10 -7.31
C MET A 132 8.33 -15.55 -8.66
N ASP A 133 8.57 -16.27 -9.76
CA ASP A 133 8.09 -15.91 -11.10
C ASP A 133 6.55 -15.87 -11.16
N LEU A 134 5.87 -16.85 -10.56
CA LEU A 134 4.41 -16.90 -10.51
C LEU A 134 3.82 -15.71 -9.71
N LEU A 135 4.38 -15.43 -8.54
CA LEU A 135 3.95 -14.28 -7.73
C LEU A 135 4.18 -12.97 -8.46
N LEU A 136 5.32 -12.83 -9.12
CA LEU A 136 5.62 -11.64 -9.91
C LEU A 136 4.65 -11.48 -11.09
N LEU A 137 4.26 -12.56 -11.76
CA LEU A 137 3.25 -12.56 -12.82
C LEU A 137 1.88 -12.11 -12.29
N ILE A 138 1.45 -12.61 -11.14
CA ILE A 138 0.20 -12.20 -10.47
C ILE A 138 0.24 -10.69 -10.16
N ILE A 139 1.35 -10.19 -9.62
CA ILE A 139 1.50 -8.77 -9.29
C ILE A 139 1.48 -7.91 -10.56
N LEU A 140 2.19 -8.33 -11.60
CA LEU A 140 2.24 -7.61 -12.89
C LEU A 140 0.85 -7.54 -13.54
N SER A 141 0.02 -8.57 -13.42
CA SER A 141 -1.37 -8.52 -13.87
C SER A 141 -2.18 -7.46 -13.11
N GLY A 142 -1.95 -7.32 -11.79
CA GLY A 142 -2.53 -6.26 -10.97
C GLY A 142 -2.05 -4.85 -11.36
N VAL A 143 -0.75 -4.71 -11.66
CA VAL A 143 -0.20 -3.44 -12.18
C VAL A 143 -0.85 -3.08 -13.51
N ALA A 144 -0.96 -4.03 -14.44
CA ALA A 144 -1.63 -3.82 -15.73
C ALA A 144 -3.10 -3.37 -15.54
N LEU A 145 -3.84 -4.02 -14.64
CA LEU A 145 -5.20 -3.60 -14.30
C LEU A 145 -5.25 -2.20 -13.67
N ALA A 146 -4.27 -1.83 -12.82
CA ALA A 146 -4.20 -0.50 -12.23
C ALA A 146 -3.96 0.60 -13.28
N ILE A 147 -3.14 0.32 -14.30
CA ILE A 147 -2.92 1.18 -15.46
C ILE A 147 -4.22 1.27 -16.28
N LEU A 148 -4.84 0.13 -16.61
CA LEU A 148 -6.10 0.07 -17.34
C LEU A 148 -7.22 0.85 -16.64
N LYS A 149 -7.35 0.71 -15.32
CA LYS A 149 -8.30 1.51 -14.52
C LYS A 149 -8.07 3.01 -14.69
N ARG A 150 -6.82 3.43 -14.78
CA ARG A 150 -6.50 4.85 -14.93
C ARG A 150 -6.89 5.38 -16.31
N ILE A 151 -6.75 4.57 -17.34
CA ILE A 151 -7.04 4.92 -18.74
C ILE A 151 -8.54 4.70 -19.05
N LYS A 152 -9.07 3.52 -18.71
CA LYS A 152 -10.44 3.08 -19.06
C LYS A 152 -11.21 2.63 -17.81
N LYS A 153 -11.54 3.58 -16.92
CA LYS A 153 -12.28 3.33 -15.67
C LYS A 153 -13.61 2.58 -15.83
N GLN A 154 -14.27 2.71 -16.99
CA GLN A 154 -15.55 2.04 -17.26
C GLN A 154 -15.44 0.51 -17.23
N ILE A 155 -14.27 -0.07 -17.54
CA ILE A 155 -14.03 -1.52 -17.43
C ILE A 155 -14.28 -2.02 -15.99
N PHE A 156 -14.06 -1.15 -14.98
CA PHE A 156 -14.33 -1.43 -13.58
C PHE A 156 -15.74 -1.03 -13.14
N GLY A 157 -16.64 -0.67 -14.05
CA GLY A 157 -17.96 -0.14 -13.71
C GLY A 157 -17.92 1.17 -12.93
N MET A 158 -16.81 1.89 -12.93
CA MET A 158 -16.64 3.13 -12.19
C MET A 158 -16.89 4.34 -13.09
N LYS A 159 -17.70 5.29 -12.61
CA LYS A 159 -18.00 6.51 -13.36
C LYS A 159 -16.79 7.45 -13.42
N ARG A 160 -16.02 7.56 -12.34
CA ARG A 160 -14.85 8.47 -12.26
C ARG A 160 -13.72 7.95 -11.37
N THR A 161 -12.51 8.48 -11.62
CA THR A 161 -11.34 8.27 -10.75
C THR A 161 -11.07 9.51 -9.90
N THR A 162 -10.47 9.32 -8.73
CA THR A 162 -10.07 10.43 -7.84
C THR A 162 -8.90 11.21 -8.42
N LYS A 163 -8.86 12.54 -8.16
CA LYS A 163 -7.74 13.40 -8.55
C LYS A 163 -6.47 13.01 -7.78
N LEU A 164 -5.32 13.07 -8.45
CA LEU A 164 -4.00 12.78 -7.88
C LEU A 164 -3.28 14.07 -7.50
N LYS A 165 -2.71 14.10 -6.29
CA LYS A 165 -1.76 15.13 -5.84
C LYS A 165 -0.32 14.76 -6.26
N PRO A 166 0.67 15.66 -6.20
CA PRO A 166 2.04 15.40 -6.63
C PRO A 166 2.65 14.13 -5.99
N PHE A 167 2.59 14.00 -4.66
CA PHE A 167 3.10 12.81 -3.98
C PHE A 167 2.33 11.53 -4.34
N ASP A 168 1.02 11.61 -4.63
CA ASP A 168 0.28 10.46 -5.16
C ASP A 168 0.80 10.02 -6.52
N LYS A 169 1.20 10.97 -7.39
CA LYS A 169 1.78 10.67 -8.71
C LYS A 169 3.14 9.99 -8.57
N ILE A 170 4.03 10.54 -7.72
CA ILE A 170 5.35 9.95 -7.46
C ILE A 170 5.19 8.52 -6.94
N ALA A 171 4.42 8.32 -5.87
CA ALA A 171 4.22 7.00 -5.29
C ALA A 171 3.56 6.01 -6.26
N LEU A 172 2.58 6.45 -7.05
CA LEU A 172 1.91 5.59 -8.04
C LEU A 172 2.85 5.19 -9.17
N THR A 173 3.61 6.14 -9.71
CA THR A 173 4.57 5.87 -10.78
C THR A 173 5.68 4.94 -10.29
N SER A 174 6.22 5.19 -9.10
CA SER A 174 7.22 4.32 -8.50
C SER A 174 6.67 2.89 -8.29
N LEU A 175 5.45 2.75 -7.74
CA LEU A 175 4.79 1.45 -7.57
C LEU A 175 4.62 0.70 -8.89
N TRP A 176 4.23 1.40 -9.96
CA TRP A 176 4.07 0.78 -11.28
C TRP A 176 5.40 0.37 -11.90
N LEU A 177 6.51 1.00 -11.52
CA LEU A 177 7.85 0.69 -12.02
C LEU A 177 8.53 -0.43 -11.23
N ILE A 178 8.25 -0.59 -9.92
CA ILE A 178 8.91 -1.57 -9.05
C ILE A 178 8.91 -2.97 -9.69
N PHE A 179 7.75 -3.48 -10.06
CA PHE A 179 7.60 -4.88 -10.49
C PHE A 179 8.10 -5.13 -11.93
N PRO A 180 7.84 -4.26 -12.92
CA PRO A 180 8.47 -4.39 -14.23
C PRO A 180 10.01 -4.28 -14.18
N LEU A 181 10.55 -3.36 -13.35
CA LEU A 181 12.00 -3.24 -13.19
C LEU A 181 12.61 -4.43 -12.45
N ARG A 182 11.88 -5.01 -11.48
CA ARG A 182 12.27 -6.28 -10.88
C ARG A 182 12.34 -7.40 -11.91
N LEU A 183 11.27 -7.55 -12.73
CA LEU A 183 11.27 -8.54 -13.80
C LEU A 183 12.44 -8.35 -14.77
N LEU A 184 12.72 -7.10 -15.15
CA LEU A 184 13.86 -6.76 -16.00
C LEU A 184 15.17 -7.20 -15.34
N ALA A 185 15.42 -6.82 -14.09
CA ALA A 185 16.64 -7.12 -13.36
C ALA A 185 16.84 -8.64 -13.18
N GLU A 186 15.79 -9.37 -12.80
CA GLU A 186 15.82 -10.83 -12.66
C GLU A 186 16.00 -11.54 -14.01
N SER A 187 15.38 -11.04 -15.08
CA SER A 187 15.56 -11.61 -16.43
C SER A 187 16.96 -11.37 -16.99
N LEU A 188 17.56 -10.20 -16.72
CA LEU A 188 18.96 -9.94 -17.08
C LEU A 188 19.94 -10.79 -16.24
N SER A 189 19.62 -11.04 -14.97
CA SER A 189 20.37 -11.98 -14.13
C SER A 189 20.28 -13.40 -14.69
N ALA A 190 19.08 -13.82 -15.10
CA ALA A 190 18.87 -15.13 -15.74
C ALA A 190 19.60 -15.27 -17.06
N ALA A 191 19.67 -14.21 -17.88
CA ALA A 191 20.46 -14.19 -19.11
C ALA A 191 21.96 -14.39 -18.86
N TYR A 192 22.48 -13.83 -17.78
CA TYR A 192 23.92 -13.85 -17.47
C TYR A 192 24.34 -15.11 -16.71
N TYR A 193 23.55 -15.55 -15.74
CA TYR A 193 23.88 -16.61 -14.78
C TYR A 193 23.02 -17.87 -14.91
N HIS A 194 22.00 -17.90 -15.78
CA HIS A 194 21.05 -19.01 -15.93
C HIS A 194 20.31 -19.39 -14.63
N ASN A 195 20.11 -18.41 -13.73
CA ASN A 195 19.54 -18.58 -12.39
C ASN A 195 18.03 -18.28 -12.30
N GLY A 196 17.37 -18.08 -13.41
CA GLY A 196 15.94 -17.76 -13.48
C GLY A 196 15.04 -18.98 -13.41
N SER A 197 13.74 -18.75 -13.59
CA SER A 197 12.73 -19.78 -13.74
C SER A 197 11.98 -19.60 -15.08
N PHE A 198 10.74 -20.05 -15.17
CA PHE A 198 10.03 -20.13 -16.47
C PHE A 198 9.88 -18.77 -17.16
N MET A 199 9.51 -17.70 -16.44
CA MET A 199 9.31 -16.37 -17.01
C MET A 199 10.64 -15.61 -17.17
N SER A 200 11.44 -15.56 -16.12
CA SER A 200 12.71 -14.84 -16.11
C SER A 200 13.74 -15.47 -17.08
N ASN A 201 13.80 -16.80 -17.22
CA ASN A 201 14.66 -17.45 -18.20
C ASN A 201 14.20 -17.22 -19.65
N THR A 202 12.89 -17.26 -19.93
CA THR A 202 12.36 -16.98 -21.27
C THR A 202 12.71 -15.58 -21.73
N LEU A 203 12.52 -14.59 -20.88
CA LEU A 203 12.93 -13.21 -21.17
C LEU A 203 14.44 -13.04 -21.20
N GLY A 204 15.17 -13.74 -20.33
CA GLY A 204 16.64 -13.77 -20.32
C GLY A 204 17.23 -14.28 -21.63
N ALA A 205 16.68 -15.37 -22.16
CA ALA A 205 17.08 -15.92 -23.47
C ALA A 205 16.83 -14.93 -24.63
N TRP A 206 15.76 -14.17 -24.57
CA TRP A 206 15.50 -13.10 -25.53
C TRP A 206 16.49 -11.93 -25.39
N PHE A 207 16.81 -11.51 -24.15
CA PHE A 207 17.75 -10.41 -23.89
C PHE A 207 19.17 -10.74 -24.38
N ILE A 208 19.67 -11.96 -24.15
CA ILE A 208 21.04 -12.33 -24.55
C ILE A 208 21.24 -12.28 -26.07
N GLN A 209 20.17 -12.50 -26.85
CA GLN A 209 20.21 -12.46 -28.30
C GLN A 209 20.10 -11.03 -28.87
N ASN A 210 19.43 -10.11 -28.16
CA ASN A 210 19.04 -8.83 -28.72
C ASN A 210 19.68 -7.61 -28.05
N VAL A 211 20.31 -7.77 -26.86
CA VAL A 211 20.81 -6.66 -26.05
C VAL A 211 22.18 -6.98 -25.46
N ARG A 212 23.01 -5.95 -25.27
CA ARG A 212 24.24 -6.07 -24.46
C ARG A 212 23.87 -6.15 -22.98
N VAL A 213 23.67 -7.36 -22.47
CA VAL A 213 23.24 -7.62 -21.09
C VAL A 213 24.19 -6.97 -20.08
N SER A 214 25.51 -7.07 -20.29
CA SER A 214 26.52 -6.49 -19.38
C SER A 214 26.41 -4.97 -19.22
N ALA A 215 25.92 -4.25 -20.23
CA ALA A 215 25.82 -2.79 -20.18
C ALA A 215 24.63 -2.28 -19.34
N ILE A 216 23.58 -3.10 -19.22
CA ILE A 216 22.32 -2.69 -18.57
C ILE A 216 22.04 -3.46 -17.27
N TYR A 217 22.83 -4.51 -16.96
CA TYR A 217 22.63 -5.38 -15.81
C TYR A 217 22.63 -4.57 -14.48
N ASP A 218 23.71 -3.88 -14.18
CA ASP A 218 23.83 -3.09 -12.94
C ASP A 218 22.81 -1.93 -12.92
N LEU A 219 22.58 -1.28 -14.07
CA LEU A 219 21.61 -0.21 -14.18
C LEU A 219 20.19 -0.69 -13.82
N SER A 220 19.81 -1.91 -14.21
CA SER A 220 18.49 -2.47 -13.91
C SER A 220 18.26 -2.63 -12.39
N TRP A 221 19.26 -3.10 -11.66
CA TRP A 221 19.22 -3.22 -10.20
C TRP A 221 19.19 -1.86 -9.50
N TRP A 222 19.92 -0.87 -10.00
CA TRP A 222 19.84 0.52 -9.53
C TRP A 222 18.42 1.09 -9.73
N LEU A 223 17.83 0.95 -10.91
CA LEU A 223 16.50 1.45 -11.22
C LEU A 223 15.42 0.78 -10.34
N TYR A 224 15.54 -0.54 -10.12
CA TYR A 224 14.66 -1.27 -9.23
C TYR A 224 14.76 -0.74 -7.79
N SER A 225 15.96 -0.62 -7.24
CA SER A 225 16.19 -0.11 -5.89
C SER A 225 15.69 1.32 -5.72
N CYS A 226 16.01 2.21 -6.67
CA CYS A 226 15.53 3.59 -6.67
C CYS A 226 14.00 3.66 -6.68
N SER A 227 13.33 2.82 -7.48
CA SER A 227 11.86 2.79 -7.53
C SER A 227 11.24 2.42 -6.19
N ILE A 228 11.79 1.44 -5.48
CA ILE A 228 11.33 1.08 -4.13
C ILE A 228 11.63 2.21 -3.14
N GLY A 229 12.83 2.78 -3.17
CA GLY A 229 13.23 3.88 -2.29
C GLY A 229 12.32 5.09 -2.44
N PHE A 230 12.05 5.53 -3.66
CA PHE A 230 11.12 6.64 -3.94
C PHE A 230 9.69 6.33 -3.51
N PHE A 231 9.23 5.09 -3.72
CA PHE A 231 7.92 4.68 -3.24
C PHE A 231 7.82 4.80 -1.71
N PHE A 232 8.81 4.30 -0.97
CA PHE A 232 8.82 4.34 0.50
C PHE A 232 8.92 5.77 1.06
N ILE A 233 9.70 6.64 0.42
CA ILE A 233 9.77 8.06 0.80
C ILE A 233 8.43 8.78 0.51
N ALA A 234 7.79 8.51 -0.62
CA ALA A 234 6.54 9.15 -1.00
C ALA A 234 5.30 8.59 -0.29
N LEU A 235 5.36 7.33 0.22
CA LEU A 235 4.25 6.62 0.83
C LEU A 235 3.55 7.42 1.95
N PRO A 236 4.24 7.98 2.96
CA PRO A 236 3.62 8.72 4.05
C PRO A 236 2.82 9.96 3.60
N PHE A 237 3.25 10.61 2.52
CA PHE A 237 2.65 11.84 2.00
C PHE A 237 1.61 11.58 0.90
N SER A 238 1.49 10.34 0.45
CA SER A 238 0.58 9.91 -0.60
C SER A 238 -0.63 9.16 -0.06
N ARG A 239 -1.56 8.80 -0.96
CA ARG A 239 -2.70 7.91 -0.63
C ARG A 239 -2.27 6.57 -0.03
N TYR A 240 -1.06 6.11 -0.34
CA TYR A 240 -0.54 4.79 0.07
C TYR A 240 -0.27 4.69 1.58
N MET A 241 -0.32 5.82 2.30
CA MET A 241 -0.33 5.80 3.77
C MET A 241 -1.49 4.95 4.34
N HIS A 242 -2.55 4.69 3.53
CA HIS A 242 -3.64 3.81 3.97
C HIS A 242 -3.15 2.39 4.29
N ILE A 243 -2.11 1.90 3.62
CA ILE A 243 -1.59 0.52 3.82
C ILE A 243 -1.25 0.26 5.30
N PRO A 244 -0.33 0.99 5.94
CA PRO A 244 -0.06 0.79 7.36
C PRO A 244 -1.17 1.29 8.29
N THR A 245 -1.90 2.36 7.91
CA THR A 245 -2.90 2.95 8.80
C THR A 245 -4.20 2.17 8.85
N GLU A 246 -4.57 1.43 7.81
CA GLU A 246 -5.74 0.56 7.81
C GLU A 246 -5.57 -0.58 8.83
N ILE A 247 -4.37 -1.16 8.93
CA ILE A 247 -4.06 -2.18 9.94
C ILE A 247 -4.25 -1.57 11.35
N VAL A 248 -3.65 -0.41 11.62
CA VAL A 248 -3.82 0.29 12.91
C VAL A 248 -5.30 0.57 13.19
N PHE A 249 -6.05 1.02 12.19
CA PHE A 249 -7.47 1.32 12.32
C PHE A 249 -8.31 0.06 12.66
N ILE A 250 -8.03 -1.08 12.02
CA ILE A 250 -8.69 -2.35 12.31
C ILE A 250 -8.48 -2.73 13.78
N PHE A 251 -7.24 -2.67 14.27
CA PHE A 251 -6.93 -2.99 15.67
C PHE A 251 -7.62 -2.06 16.66
N LEU A 252 -7.63 -0.74 16.40
CA LEU A 252 -8.31 0.23 17.26
C LEU A 252 -9.83 0.03 17.28
N ARG A 253 -10.43 -0.32 16.14
CA ARG A 253 -11.85 -0.63 16.04
C ARG A 253 -12.21 -1.87 16.88
N HIS A 254 -11.43 -2.94 16.79
CA HIS A 254 -11.62 -4.14 17.61
C HIS A 254 -11.31 -3.93 19.10
N ALA A 255 -10.50 -2.94 19.44
CA ALA A 255 -10.31 -2.50 20.82
C ALA A 255 -11.51 -1.71 21.36
N GLY A 256 -12.57 -1.52 20.57
CA GLY A 256 -13.78 -0.79 20.98
C GLY A 256 -13.58 0.73 21.08
N ILE A 257 -12.56 1.28 20.39
CA ILE A 257 -12.39 2.72 20.28
C ILE A 257 -13.38 3.26 19.28
N MET A 258 -14.19 4.22 19.74
CA MET A 258 -15.31 4.76 18.97
C MET A 258 -15.03 6.19 18.50
N PRO A 259 -15.65 6.65 17.41
CA PRO A 259 -15.60 8.04 17.01
C PRO A 259 -16.05 8.98 18.14
N LYS A 260 -15.41 10.12 18.26
CA LYS A 260 -15.75 11.16 19.22
C LYS A 260 -16.46 12.33 18.53
N LYS A 261 -17.21 13.12 19.30
CA LYS A 261 -17.81 14.39 18.82
C LYS A 261 -16.80 15.51 18.56
N TYR A 262 -15.51 15.21 18.68
CA TYR A 262 -14.40 16.13 18.41
C TYR A 262 -13.29 15.43 17.62
N TRP A 263 -12.49 16.21 16.91
CA TRP A 263 -11.37 15.71 16.13
C TRP A 263 -10.23 15.24 17.05
N ASN A 264 -9.82 14.01 16.92
CA ASN A 264 -8.78 13.36 17.74
C ASN A 264 -7.88 12.45 16.87
N SER A 265 -6.94 11.75 17.48
CA SER A 265 -6.04 10.82 16.79
C SER A 265 -6.78 9.68 16.09
N TYR A 266 -7.86 9.17 16.66
CA TYR A 266 -8.68 8.15 16.00
C TYR A 266 -9.33 8.69 14.71
N ALA A 267 -9.79 9.94 14.72
CA ALA A 267 -10.28 10.60 13.51
C ALA A 267 -9.17 10.80 12.47
N GLN A 268 -7.95 11.15 12.90
CA GLN A 268 -6.79 11.24 12.02
C GLN A 268 -6.44 9.89 11.38
N ILE A 269 -6.41 8.81 12.17
CA ILE A 269 -6.14 7.46 11.66
C ILE A 269 -7.17 7.06 10.61
N GLN A 270 -8.46 7.29 10.84
CA GLN A 270 -9.51 7.07 9.84
C GLN A 270 -9.28 7.87 8.55
N MET A 271 -8.90 9.13 8.67
CA MET A 271 -8.58 9.96 7.51
C MET A 271 -7.40 9.39 6.70
N TYR A 272 -6.35 8.93 7.37
CA TYR A 272 -5.19 8.33 6.70
C TYR A 272 -5.48 6.93 6.14
N SER A 273 -6.47 6.20 6.68
CA SER A 273 -6.90 4.89 6.17
C SER A 273 -7.70 4.97 4.86
N CYS A 274 -8.03 6.16 4.39
CA CYS A 274 -8.71 6.33 3.11
C CYS A 274 -7.78 6.06 1.92
N SER A 275 -8.00 4.95 1.21
CA SER A 275 -7.26 4.57 0.00
C SER A 275 -7.60 5.41 -1.24
N ARG A 276 -8.64 6.26 -1.14
CA ARG A 276 -9.20 7.03 -2.27
C ARG A 276 -9.60 6.15 -3.46
N CYS A 277 -10.16 4.98 -3.19
CA CYS A 277 -10.60 4.01 -4.20
C CYS A 277 -11.65 4.57 -5.18
N GLY A 278 -12.46 5.54 -4.72
CA GLY A 278 -13.49 6.22 -5.53
C GLY A 278 -14.91 5.66 -5.37
N ILE A 279 -15.12 4.54 -4.66
CA ILE A 279 -16.44 3.92 -4.48
C ILE A 279 -17.46 4.91 -3.87
N CYS A 280 -17.02 5.73 -2.92
CA CYS A 280 -17.87 6.75 -2.31
C CYS A 280 -18.31 7.89 -3.27
N LEU A 281 -17.62 8.08 -4.40
CA LEU A 281 -18.03 9.01 -5.45
C LEU A 281 -19.26 8.49 -6.18
N ASP A 282 -19.25 7.21 -6.54
CA ASP A 282 -20.32 6.56 -7.28
C ASP A 282 -21.59 6.40 -6.41
N ALA A 283 -21.41 6.30 -5.07
CA ALA A 283 -22.52 6.25 -4.11
C ALA A 283 -23.12 7.62 -3.78
N CYS A 284 -22.53 8.72 -4.20
CA CYS A 284 -22.92 10.08 -3.80
C CYS A 284 -23.97 10.69 -4.73
N GLN A 285 -25.18 10.94 -4.22
CA GLN A 285 -26.26 11.60 -4.99
C GLN A 285 -25.91 13.02 -5.44
N LEU A 286 -25.25 13.82 -4.60
CA LEU A 286 -24.81 15.17 -4.98
C LEU A 286 -23.85 15.14 -6.16
N TYR A 287 -23.09 14.06 -6.29
CA TYR A 287 -22.18 13.90 -7.40
C TYR A 287 -22.91 13.60 -8.71
N GLU A 288 -23.99 12.81 -8.64
CA GLU A 288 -24.87 12.58 -9.78
C GLU A 288 -25.61 13.85 -10.20
N ALA A 289 -25.99 14.68 -9.23
CA ALA A 289 -26.60 15.99 -9.47
C ALA A 289 -25.60 17.05 -9.97
N GLY A 290 -24.35 16.68 -10.30
CA GLY A 290 -23.35 17.61 -10.83
C GLY A 290 -22.58 18.43 -9.77
N VAL A 291 -22.89 18.29 -8.47
CA VAL A 291 -22.20 19.00 -7.39
C VAL A 291 -20.85 18.35 -7.11
N SER A 292 -19.77 19.02 -7.48
CA SER A 292 -18.39 18.53 -7.30
C SER A 292 -17.75 19.04 -6.00
N ASN A 293 -16.70 18.32 -5.56
CA ASN A 293 -15.82 18.67 -4.42
C ASN A 293 -16.48 18.63 -3.03
N VAL A 294 -17.71 18.12 -2.89
CA VAL A 294 -18.40 17.91 -1.60
C VAL A 294 -18.26 16.46 -1.08
N GLN A 295 -17.81 15.55 -1.92
CA GLN A 295 -17.75 14.12 -1.63
C GLN A 295 -16.71 13.80 -0.56
N SER A 296 -16.96 12.71 0.19
CA SER A 296 -16.15 12.35 1.35
C SER A 296 -14.68 12.10 1.04
N VAL A 297 -14.36 11.58 -0.14
CA VAL A 297 -12.96 11.41 -0.57
C VAL A 297 -12.22 12.74 -0.69
N TYR A 298 -12.87 13.78 -1.21
CA TYR A 298 -12.28 15.12 -1.33
C TYR A 298 -12.22 15.82 0.03
N PHE A 299 -13.27 15.68 0.86
CA PHE A 299 -13.28 16.14 2.24
C PHE A 299 -12.07 15.62 3.02
N LEU A 300 -11.81 14.31 3.03
CA LEU A 300 -10.65 13.73 3.68
C LEU A 300 -9.33 14.18 3.05
N GLN A 301 -9.29 14.36 1.74
CA GLN A 301 -8.11 14.85 1.04
C GLN A 301 -7.77 16.28 1.42
N TYR A 302 -8.76 17.18 1.51
CA TYR A 302 -8.55 18.58 1.86
C TYR A 302 -8.05 18.73 3.30
N ILE A 303 -8.65 18.00 4.26
CA ILE A 303 -8.17 18.00 5.66
C ILE A 303 -6.72 17.52 5.72
N ARG A 304 -6.42 16.41 5.05
CA ARG A 304 -5.06 15.82 5.07
C ARG A 304 -3.99 16.77 4.52
N ASN A 305 -4.36 17.62 3.58
CA ASN A 305 -3.45 18.57 2.93
C ASN A 305 -3.54 19.99 3.51
N ASN A 306 -4.28 20.21 4.59
CA ASN A 306 -4.54 21.52 5.18
C ASN A 306 -5.14 22.53 4.17
N GLU A 307 -6.02 22.03 3.26
CA GLU A 307 -6.73 22.84 2.28
C GLU A 307 -8.08 23.29 2.86
N ASN A 308 -8.69 24.34 2.25
CA ASN A 308 -10.02 24.78 2.65
C ASN A 308 -11.06 23.67 2.47
N VAL A 309 -11.77 23.35 3.55
CA VAL A 309 -12.76 22.28 3.62
C VAL A 309 -14.21 22.76 3.61
N ASP A 310 -14.48 24.07 3.67
CA ASP A 310 -15.82 24.62 3.89
C ASP A 310 -16.86 24.08 2.94
N LYS A 311 -16.59 24.14 1.63
CA LYS A 311 -17.49 23.60 0.62
C LYS A 311 -17.78 22.11 0.82
N SER A 312 -16.75 21.31 1.14
CA SER A 312 -16.91 19.87 1.35
C SER A 312 -17.51 19.54 2.71
N LEU A 313 -17.30 20.40 3.69
CA LEU A 313 -17.79 20.25 5.05
C LEU A 313 -19.29 20.58 5.13
N PHE A 314 -19.70 21.76 4.65
CA PHE A 314 -21.06 22.26 4.79
C PHE A 314 -21.99 21.89 3.62
N GLY A 315 -21.47 21.69 2.42
CA GLY A 315 -22.25 21.30 1.24
C GLY A 315 -22.72 19.84 1.21
N CYS A 316 -22.33 19.01 2.19
CA CYS A 316 -22.74 17.60 2.26
C CYS A 316 -24.02 17.42 3.08
N LEU A 317 -24.97 16.58 2.58
CA LEU A 317 -26.25 16.29 3.22
C LEU A 317 -26.15 15.26 4.38
N ILE A 318 -24.98 14.70 4.66
CA ILE A 318 -24.76 13.65 5.68
C ILE A 318 -25.72 12.45 5.55
N CYS A 319 -26.07 12.06 4.32
CA CYS A 319 -27.04 10.99 4.05
C CYS A 319 -26.54 9.56 4.36
N GLY A 320 -25.24 9.37 4.70
CA GLY A 320 -24.65 8.09 5.08
C GLY A 320 -24.23 7.16 3.95
N ARG A 321 -24.70 7.31 2.71
CA ARG A 321 -24.43 6.38 1.60
C ARG A 321 -22.94 6.14 1.34
N CYS A 322 -22.10 7.17 1.43
CA CYS A 322 -20.65 7.05 1.25
C CYS A 322 -19.97 6.26 2.38
N GLN A 323 -20.50 6.35 3.61
CA GLN A 323 -20.02 5.58 4.77
C GLN A 323 -20.38 4.10 4.61
N GLU A 324 -21.60 3.79 4.24
CA GLU A 324 -22.09 2.43 3.99
C GLU A 324 -21.34 1.76 2.81
N ALA A 325 -21.05 2.56 1.77
CA ALA A 325 -20.30 2.09 0.62
C ALA A 325 -18.81 1.91 0.89
N CYS A 326 -18.26 2.48 1.99
CA CYS A 326 -16.82 2.47 2.26
C CYS A 326 -16.30 1.07 2.60
N PRO A 327 -15.37 0.48 1.82
CA PRO A 327 -14.85 -0.86 2.08
C PRO A 327 -13.92 -0.91 3.31
N VAL A 328 -13.39 0.25 3.76
CA VAL A 328 -12.53 0.38 4.94
C VAL A 328 -13.36 0.67 6.21
N HIS A 329 -14.68 0.88 6.07
CA HIS A 329 -15.59 1.20 7.19
C HIS A 329 -15.25 2.49 7.95
N ILE A 330 -14.80 3.53 7.23
CA ILE A 330 -14.54 4.85 7.81
C ILE A 330 -15.86 5.51 8.21
N ASN A 331 -15.94 6.04 9.44
CA ASN A 331 -17.11 6.75 9.96
C ASN A 331 -17.18 8.18 9.42
N LEU A 332 -17.48 8.32 8.11
CA LEU A 332 -17.42 9.57 7.37
C LEU A 332 -18.37 10.65 7.91
N ASN A 333 -19.55 10.25 8.39
CA ASN A 333 -20.54 11.17 8.97
C ASN A 333 -20.05 11.74 10.30
N ASP A 334 -19.48 10.89 11.17
CA ASP A 334 -18.95 11.33 12.48
C ASP A 334 -17.76 12.26 12.31
N LEU A 335 -16.84 11.96 11.37
CA LEU A 335 -15.72 12.83 11.06
C LEU A 335 -16.17 14.22 10.60
N ARG A 336 -17.19 14.26 9.74
CA ARG A 336 -17.76 15.49 9.23
C ARG A 336 -18.47 16.29 10.33
N THR A 337 -19.27 15.60 11.14
CA THR A 337 -20.00 16.21 12.26
C THR A 337 -19.03 16.77 13.30
N ALA A 338 -17.95 16.05 13.64
CA ALA A 338 -16.94 16.51 14.57
C ALA A 338 -16.28 17.84 14.11
N LEU A 339 -16.01 17.96 12.82
CA LEU A 339 -15.45 19.20 12.26
C LEU A 339 -16.48 20.32 12.15
N ARG A 340 -17.74 20.02 11.84
CA ARG A 340 -18.82 21.04 11.87
C ARG A 340 -18.96 21.63 13.28
N ILE A 341 -18.99 20.79 14.31
CA ILE A 341 -19.04 21.25 15.73
C ILE A 341 -17.83 22.13 16.06
N LYS A 342 -16.63 21.75 15.59
CA LYS A 342 -15.43 22.55 15.80
C LYS A 342 -15.51 23.91 15.09
N ALA A 343 -16.00 23.94 13.86
CA ALA A 343 -16.13 25.16 13.07
C ALA A 343 -17.26 26.10 13.56
N SER A 344 -18.31 25.55 14.22
CA SER A 344 -19.44 26.32 14.73
C SER A 344 -19.22 26.88 16.17
N LYS A 345 -18.12 26.48 16.84
CA LYS A 345 -17.79 27.09 18.14
C LYS A 345 -17.35 28.55 17.90
N PRO A 346 -18.00 29.54 18.53
CA PRO A 346 -17.52 30.91 18.46
C PRO A 346 -16.09 30.95 19.01
N LEU A 347 -15.23 31.72 18.35
CA LEU A 347 -13.92 32.08 18.92
C LEU A 347 -14.18 32.72 20.28
N THR A 348 -14.01 31.95 21.34
CA THR A 348 -13.90 32.54 22.67
C THR A 348 -12.59 33.31 22.70
N PHE A 349 -12.72 34.63 22.58
CA PHE A 349 -11.63 35.59 22.75
C PHE A 349 -11.10 35.53 24.17
#